data_6d71fb6a8c33cee4ea16314e81b78050
#
_entry.id   6d71fb6a8c33cee4ea16314e81b78050
#
_cell.length_a   1.000
_cell.length_b   1.000
_cell.length_c   1.000
_cell.angle_alpha   90.00
_cell.angle_beta   90.00
_cell.angle_gamma   90.00
#
_symmetry.space_group_name_H-M   'P 1'
#
loop_
_entity.id
_entity.type
_entity.pdbx_description
1 polymer ?
#
loop_
_entity_poly.entity_id
_entity_poly.type
_entity_poly.pdbx_seq_one_letter_code
_entity_poly.pdbx_strand_id
1 'polypeptide(L)'
;MAGNRPACENGSVLRPDLAHRLIAATGGFATNVWRLDTDTRSYALRVFRAHERPVLEREVAVMRAASASGIPVPGVHAIGMNDDRPALLIDWCPGTPLVEAARRQPWRLPSLAARLGRLHRHVNSVRAPAGLRSNWIDWPRAADAALSSHLQAVPMVHDRLLHMDFHPLNVLAQNGHLSAVLDWTNAHAGDPRADFARTVSILRLAPPLDEAAQRIARGLFEAFWRLGYGSPGRDMAAFYAWAGAALVHDLADRFAPAELEPARRWTDSWRQRLQLR
;
A
#
# COMPACT_ATOMS: atom_id res chain seq x y z
N MET A 1 -31.70 20.47 5.60
CA MET A 1 -30.97 21.17 6.67
C MET A 1 -29.55 20.61 6.70
N ALA A 2 -28.59 21.36 6.22
CA ALA A 2 -27.19 20.97 6.17
C ALA A 2 -26.58 21.18 7.55
N GLY A 3 -26.22 20.08 8.22
CA GLY A 3 -25.52 20.11 9.50
C GLY A 3 -24.10 20.60 9.35
N ASN A 4 -23.86 21.73 9.98
CA ASN A 4 -22.58 22.42 10.09
C ASN A 4 -21.53 21.48 10.72
N ARG A 5 -20.49 21.08 9.99
CA ARG A 5 -19.33 20.38 10.54
C ARG A 5 -18.41 21.43 11.16
N PRO A 6 -18.04 21.32 12.45
CA PRO A 6 -17.05 22.22 13.01
C PRO A 6 -15.69 21.95 12.33
N ALA A 7 -15.10 23.00 11.76
CA ALA A 7 -13.72 23.02 11.32
C ALA A 7 -12.83 22.97 12.57
N CYS A 8 -12.07 21.88 12.75
CA CYS A 8 -11.03 21.81 13.77
C CYS A 8 -9.80 22.55 13.24
N GLU A 9 -9.61 23.79 13.66
CA GLU A 9 -8.37 24.55 13.50
C GLU A 9 -7.32 24.06 14.51
N ASN A 10 -6.11 23.89 13.98
CA ASN A 10 -4.79 23.89 14.63
C ASN A 10 -4.64 23.41 16.08
N GLY A 11 -3.96 22.28 16.26
CA GLY A 11 -3.23 21.98 17.50
C GLY A 11 -4.02 21.27 18.58
N SER A 12 -5.13 20.61 18.25
CA SER A 12 -5.88 19.84 19.25
C SER A 12 -5.09 18.61 19.71
N VAL A 13 -4.82 18.54 21.00
CA VAL A 13 -4.34 17.32 21.67
C VAL A 13 -5.44 16.26 21.50
N LEU A 14 -5.11 15.15 20.83
CA LEU A 14 -6.01 14.01 20.80
C LEU A 14 -6.06 13.40 22.19
N ARG A 15 -7.20 13.52 22.86
CA ARG A 15 -7.41 13.00 24.22
C ARG A 15 -7.93 11.57 24.15
N PRO A 16 -7.07 10.55 24.37
CA PRO A 16 -7.51 9.16 24.42
C PRO A 16 -8.35 8.83 25.67
N ASP A 17 -8.39 9.73 26.64
CA ASP A 17 -9.19 9.63 27.87
C ASP A 17 -10.72 9.60 27.65
N LEU A 18 -11.18 9.97 26.44
CA LEU A 18 -12.59 9.83 26.02
C LEU A 18 -12.93 8.45 25.45
N ALA A 19 -11.96 7.56 25.32
CA ALA A 19 -12.19 6.21 24.83
C ALA A 19 -12.48 5.28 26.01
N HIS A 20 -13.57 4.52 25.96
CA HIS A 20 -13.88 3.51 26.97
C HIS A 20 -12.94 2.31 26.93
N ARG A 21 -12.25 2.10 25.82
CA ARG A 21 -11.30 1.01 25.65
C ARG A 21 -10.21 1.35 24.63
N LEU A 22 -8.95 1.21 25.06
CA LEU A 22 -7.78 1.33 24.23
C LEU A 22 -7.15 -0.06 24.04
N ILE A 23 -7.07 -0.55 22.82
CA ILE A 23 -6.51 -1.88 22.51
C ILE A 23 -5.42 -1.68 21.49
N ALA A 24 -4.21 -2.15 21.80
CA ALA A 24 -3.13 -2.21 20.79
C ALA A 24 -3.54 -3.11 19.64
N ALA A 25 -3.52 -2.59 18.42
CA ALA A 25 -3.78 -3.38 17.23
C ALA A 25 -2.49 -4.08 16.79
N THR A 26 -2.54 -5.40 16.72
CA THR A 26 -1.45 -6.21 16.16
C THR A 26 -1.57 -6.23 14.64
N GLY A 27 -0.53 -5.79 13.90
CA GLY A 27 -0.50 -5.97 12.44
C GLY A 27 0.10 -4.85 11.59
N GLY A 28 0.60 -3.76 12.17
CA GLY A 28 1.30 -2.71 11.40
C GLY A 28 2.80 -2.67 11.73
N PHE A 29 3.67 -2.68 10.70
CA PHE A 29 5.12 -2.72 10.93
C PHE A 29 5.77 -1.35 11.15
N ALA A 30 5.11 -0.24 10.79
CA ALA A 30 5.73 1.08 10.78
C ALA A 30 5.21 2.06 11.85
N THR A 31 3.98 1.92 12.33
CA THR A 31 3.37 2.83 13.31
C THR A 31 2.63 2.05 14.39
N ASN A 32 2.65 2.60 15.62
CA ASN A 32 1.80 2.06 16.68
C ASN A 32 0.34 2.41 16.37
N VAL A 33 -0.51 1.39 16.30
CA VAL A 33 -1.94 1.53 16.03
C VAL A 33 -2.71 1.04 17.24
N TRP A 34 -3.65 1.85 17.71
CA TRP A 34 -4.57 1.48 18.77
C TRP A 34 -6.01 1.59 18.29
N ARG A 35 -6.82 0.63 18.68
CA ARG A 35 -8.26 0.71 18.52
C ARG A 35 -8.84 1.47 19.70
N LEU A 36 -9.66 2.46 19.42
CA LEU A 36 -10.39 3.28 20.37
C LEU A 36 -11.88 2.98 20.20
N ASP A 37 -12.50 2.37 21.19
CA ASP A 37 -13.93 2.12 21.19
C ASP A 37 -14.65 3.20 22.02
N THR A 38 -15.66 3.83 21.44
CA THR A 38 -16.60 4.74 22.09
C THR A 38 -17.99 4.10 22.10
N ASP A 39 -18.97 4.74 22.76
CA ASP A 39 -20.35 4.22 22.80
C ASP A 39 -21.00 4.05 21.43
N THR A 40 -20.56 4.83 20.43
CA THR A 40 -21.23 4.91 19.13
C THR A 40 -20.43 4.28 17.98
N ARG A 41 -19.09 4.26 18.07
CA ARG A 41 -18.22 3.75 17.01
C ARG A 41 -16.80 3.47 17.47
N SER A 42 -16.05 2.77 16.61
CA SER A 42 -14.64 2.50 16.83
C SER A 42 -13.78 3.33 15.89
N TYR A 43 -12.60 3.71 16.36
CA TYR A 43 -11.57 4.45 15.61
C TYR A 43 -10.24 3.72 15.66
N ALA A 44 -9.35 4.06 14.75
CA ALA A 44 -7.94 3.71 14.81
C ALA A 44 -7.14 4.98 15.11
N LEU A 45 -6.36 4.97 16.19
CA LEU A 45 -5.37 5.98 16.51
C LEU A 45 -4.01 5.46 16.02
N ARG A 46 -3.41 6.17 15.08
CA ARG A 46 -2.05 5.90 14.59
C ARG A 46 -1.11 6.97 15.13
N VAL A 47 -0.05 6.55 15.83
CA VAL A 47 0.96 7.48 16.38
C VAL A 47 2.27 7.27 15.62
N PHE A 48 2.75 8.34 15.02
CA PHE A 48 3.96 8.41 14.21
C PHE A 48 5.16 8.76 15.07
N ARG A 49 6.38 8.61 14.55
CA ARG A 49 7.59 9.12 15.21
C ARG A 49 7.59 10.65 15.17
N ALA A 50 8.27 11.29 16.10
CA ALA A 50 8.26 12.75 16.24
C ALA A 50 8.63 13.51 14.95
N HIS A 51 9.54 12.96 14.14
CA HIS A 51 10.00 13.55 12.87
C HIS A 51 9.12 13.19 11.66
N GLU A 52 8.10 12.33 11.82
CA GLU A 52 7.27 11.81 10.71
C GLU A 52 6.01 12.64 10.42
N ARG A 53 5.88 13.84 10.98
CA ARG A 53 4.75 14.73 10.67
C ARG A 53 4.55 14.95 9.15
N PRO A 54 5.60 15.18 8.34
CA PRO A 54 5.42 15.29 6.89
C PRO A 54 4.92 14.00 6.22
N VAL A 55 5.21 12.83 6.79
CA VAL A 55 4.69 11.53 6.32
C VAL A 55 3.19 11.46 6.57
N LEU A 56 2.76 11.78 7.80
CA LEU A 56 1.35 11.82 8.19
C LEU A 56 0.55 12.78 7.29
N GLU A 57 1.04 13.99 7.07
CA GLU A 57 0.34 15.00 6.27
C GLU A 57 0.18 14.56 4.80
N ARG A 58 1.22 13.94 4.22
CA ARG A 58 1.13 13.34 2.88
C ARG A 58 0.11 12.20 2.83
N GLU A 59 0.15 11.28 3.79
CA GLU A 59 -0.79 10.16 3.84
C GLU A 59 -2.24 10.65 3.91
N VAL A 60 -2.51 11.65 4.74
CA VAL A 60 -3.85 12.26 4.84
C VAL A 60 -4.29 12.91 3.53
N ALA A 61 -3.39 13.63 2.85
CA ALA A 61 -3.70 14.21 1.55
C ALA A 61 -4.06 13.14 0.51
N VAL A 62 -3.31 12.04 0.49
CA VAL A 62 -3.58 10.88 -0.38
C VAL A 62 -4.91 10.22 -0.04
N MET A 63 -5.18 9.93 1.23
CA MET A 63 -6.44 9.32 1.67
C MET A 63 -7.65 10.17 1.28
N ARG A 64 -7.54 11.50 1.43
CA ARG A 64 -8.60 12.42 1.01
C ARG A 64 -8.83 12.40 -0.50
N ALA A 65 -7.77 12.40 -1.30
CA ALA A 65 -7.86 12.32 -2.76
C ALA A 65 -8.44 10.97 -3.22
N ALA A 66 -8.01 9.87 -2.61
CA ALA A 66 -8.53 8.53 -2.86
C ALA A 66 -10.03 8.44 -2.51
N SER A 67 -10.43 8.93 -1.33
CA SER A 67 -11.82 8.98 -0.89
C SER A 67 -12.70 9.80 -1.83
N ALA A 68 -12.23 10.98 -2.25
CA ALA A 68 -12.95 11.85 -3.20
C ALA A 68 -13.15 11.18 -4.58
N SER A 69 -12.29 10.21 -4.90
CA SER A 69 -12.36 9.42 -6.14
C SER A 69 -13.17 8.11 -5.98
N GLY A 70 -13.82 7.89 -4.84
CA GLY A 70 -14.63 6.69 -4.58
C GLY A 70 -13.84 5.45 -4.21
N ILE A 71 -12.54 5.57 -3.89
CA ILE A 71 -11.75 4.47 -3.35
C ILE A 71 -12.10 4.30 -1.87
N PRO A 72 -12.42 3.08 -1.41
CA PRO A 72 -12.70 2.83 -0.01
C PRO A 72 -11.42 3.01 0.82
N VAL A 73 -11.39 4.02 1.65
CA VAL A 73 -10.30 4.33 2.59
C VAL A 73 -10.88 4.70 3.95
N PRO A 74 -10.16 4.53 5.06
CA PRO A 74 -10.61 5.01 6.36
C PRO A 74 -10.87 6.51 6.32
N GLY A 75 -12.02 6.96 6.87
CA GLY A 75 -12.31 8.39 7.02
C GLY A 75 -11.35 9.03 8.01
N VAL A 76 -10.81 10.20 7.67
CA VAL A 76 -9.92 10.98 8.54
C VAL A 76 -10.76 11.87 9.45
N HIS A 77 -10.65 11.69 10.77
CA HIS A 77 -11.40 12.45 11.77
C HIS A 77 -10.59 13.59 12.38
N ALA A 78 -9.34 13.32 12.76
CA ALA A 78 -8.49 14.34 13.35
C ALA A 78 -7.00 14.09 13.07
N ILE A 79 -6.27 15.18 13.03
CA ILE A 79 -4.81 15.21 13.02
C ILE A 79 -4.39 16.01 14.25
N GLY A 80 -3.47 15.50 15.04
CA GLY A 80 -3.03 16.16 16.27
C GLY A 80 -1.74 15.59 16.80
N MET A 81 -1.57 15.69 18.10
CA MET A 81 -0.41 15.18 18.83
C MET A 81 -0.90 14.20 19.92
N ASN A 82 -0.10 13.18 20.16
CA ASN A 82 -0.22 12.27 21.29
C ASN A 82 1.15 12.15 21.95
N ASP A 83 1.31 12.66 23.17
CA ASP A 83 2.59 12.71 23.89
C ASP A 83 3.74 13.25 23.00
N ASP A 84 3.59 14.47 22.49
CA ASP A 84 4.54 15.16 21.60
C ASP A 84 4.87 14.43 20.28
N ARG A 85 4.07 13.44 19.91
CA ARG A 85 4.21 12.68 18.66
C ARG A 85 3.03 12.93 17.73
N PRO A 86 3.28 13.12 16.43
CA PRO A 86 2.20 13.27 15.45
C PRO A 86 1.24 12.08 15.51
N ALA A 87 -0.05 12.35 15.50
CA ALA A 87 -1.08 11.34 15.60
C ALA A 87 -2.23 11.60 14.64
N LEU A 88 -2.81 10.51 14.13
CA LEU A 88 -3.89 10.48 13.16
C LEU A 88 -5.02 9.61 13.69
N LEU A 89 -6.22 10.20 13.79
CA LEU A 89 -7.45 9.49 14.14
C LEU A 89 -8.25 9.22 12.87
N ILE A 90 -8.49 7.95 12.58
CA ILE A 90 -9.21 7.47 11.40
C ILE A 90 -10.31 6.48 11.80
N ASP A 91 -11.21 6.15 10.87
CA ASP A 91 -12.17 5.09 11.08
C ASP A 91 -11.49 3.76 11.39
N TRP A 92 -12.04 3.00 12.33
CA TRP A 92 -11.80 1.57 12.42
C TRP A 92 -12.64 0.87 11.36
N CYS A 93 -12.03 0.52 10.23
CA CYS A 93 -12.75 -0.09 9.12
C CYS A 93 -13.17 -1.52 9.44
N PRO A 94 -14.40 -1.91 9.11
CA PRO A 94 -14.89 -3.26 9.32
C PRO A 94 -14.27 -4.25 8.33
N GLY A 95 -14.17 -5.50 8.76
CA GLY A 95 -13.66 -6.61 7.94
C GLY A 95 -12.31 -7.16 8.44
N THR A 96 -11.76 -8.05 7.66
CA THR A 96 -10.45 -8.67 7.91
C THR A 96 -9.54 -8.48 6.70
N PRO A 97 -8.22 -8.58 6.86
CA PRO A 97 -7.32 -8.56 5.71
C PRO A 97 -7.78 -9.55 4.62
N LEU A 98 -7.69 -9.12 3.35
CA LEU A 98 -8.20 -9.91 2.22
C LEU A 98 -7.55 -11.30 2.15
N VAL A 99 -6.28 -11.42 2.54
CA VAL A 99 -5.59 -12.71 2.63
C VAL A 99 -6.31 -13.66 3.60
N GLU A 100 -6.76 -13.15 4.74
CA GLU A 100 -7.48 -13.92 5.74
C GLU A 100 -8.89 -14.29 5.24
N ALA A 101 -9.59 -13.36 4.62
CA ALA A 101 -10.89 -13.63 3.99
C ALA A 101 -10.78 -14.73 2.90
N ALA A 102 -9.71 -14.69 2.08
CA ALA A 102 -9.45 -15.70 1.06
C ALA A 102 -9.08 -17.06 1.67
N ARG A 103 -8.34 -17.10 2.79
CA ARG A 103 -8.02 -18.36 3.51
C ARG A 103 -9.25 -18.99 4.13
N ARG A 104 -10.15 -18.21 4.72
CA ARG A 104 -11.41 -18.71 5.30
C ARG A 104 -12.41 -19.20 4.25
N GLN A 105 -12.39 -18.60 3.05
CA GLN A 105 -13.32 -18.91 1.97
C GLN A 105 -12.57 -19.08 0.63
N PRO A 106 -11.77 -20.16 0.46
CA PRO A 106 -10.88 -20.31 -0.69
C PRO A 106 -11.61 -20.35 -2.04
N TRP A 107 -12.89 -20.78 -2.07
CA TRP A 107 -13.71 -20.71 -3.29
C TRP A 107 -14.00 -19.28 -3.75
N ARG A 108 -13.85 -18.26 -2.90
CA ARG A 108 -14.00 -16.85 -3.25
C ARG A 108 -12.69 -16.21 -3.73
N LEU A 109 -11.55 -16.90 -3.63
CA LEU A 109 -10.26 -16.37 -4.04
C LEU A 109 -10.27 -15.76 -5.45
N PRO A 110 -10.84 -16.42 -6.49
CA PRO A 110 -10.90 -15.83 -7.83
C PRO A 110 -11.63 -14.48 -7.87
N SER A 111 -12.80 -14.41 -7.25
CA SER A 111 -13.61 -13.19 -7.26
C SER A 111 -13.00 -12.06 -6.43
N LEU A 112 -12.41 -12.39 -5.27
CA LEU A 112 -11.75 -11.43 -4.39
C LEU A 112 -10.49 -10.87 -5.05
N ALA A 113 -9.65 -11.73 -5.65
CA ALA A 113 -8.46 -11.31 -6.37
C ALA A 113 -8.79 -10.43 -7.59
N ALA A 114 -9.81 -10.79 -8.38
CA ALA A 114 -10.25 -9.97 -9.51
C ALA A 114 -10.82 -8.62 -9.06
N ARG A 115 -11.55 -8.56 -7.94
CA ARG A 115 -12.02 -7.29 -7.35
C ARG A 115 -10.85 -6.43 -6.89
N LEU A 116 -9.84 -7.03 -6.26
CA LEU A 116 -8.61 -6.34 -5.87
C LEU A 116 -7.90 -5.74 -7.09
N GLY A 117 -7.82 -6.49 -8.20
CA GLY A 117 -7.21 -6.00 -9.43
C GLY A 117 -7.96 -4.79 -9.99
N ARG A 118 -9.29 -4.83 -10.05
CA ARG A 118 -10.11 -3.67 -10.48
C ARG A 118 -9.93 -2.46 -9.57
N LEU A 119 -9.90 -2.68 -8.26
CA LEU A 119 -9.67 -1.59 -7.30
C LEU A 119 -8.28 -0.98 -7.48
N HIS A 120 -7.24 -1.80 -7.67
CA HIS A 120 -5.90 -1.33 -7.95
C HIS A 120 -5.81 -0.49 -9.23
N ARG A 121 -6.45 -0.95 -10.31
CA ARG A 121 -6.57 -0.15 -11.54
C ARG A 121 -7.30 1.17 -11.30
N HIS A 122 -8.34 1.18 -10.47
CA HIS A 122 -9.03 2.41 -10.10
C HIS A 122 -8.10 3.36 -9.34
N VAL A 123 -7.35 2.88 -8.34
CA VAL A 123 -6.32 3.69 -7.64
C VAL A 123 -5.38 4.33 -8.66
N ASN A 124 -4.84 3.54 -9.59
CA ASN A 124 -3.88 4.02 -10.59
C ASN A 124 -4.51 4.90 -11.69
N SER A 125 -5.83 5.01 -11.76
CA SER A 125 -6.52 5.95 -12.65
C SER A 125 -6.70 7.34 -12.02
N VAL A 126 -6.58 7.44 -10.70
CA VAL A 126 -6.73 8.69 -9.96
C VAL A 126 -5.52 9.59 -10.20
N ARG A 127 -5.75 10.89 -10.34
CA ARG A 127 -4.67 11.88 -10.36
C ARG A 127 -4.10 12.03 -8.96
N ALA A 128 -2.79 11.98 -8.85
CA ALA A 128 -2.10 12.18 -7.58
C ALA A 128 -2.35 13.61 -7.05
N PRO A 129 -2.51 13.79 -5.74
CA PRO A 129 -2.61 15.12 -5.16
C PRO A 129 -1.34 15.94 -5.42
N ALA A 130 -1.50 17.26 -5.56
CA ALA A 130 -0.39 18.17 -5.77
C ALA A 130 0.65 18.05 -4.64
N GLY A 131 1.94 18.10 -5.00
CA GLY A 131 3.04 17.97 -4.03
C GLY A 131 3.33 16.56 -3.54
N LEU A 132 2.62 15.54 -4.03
CA LEU A 132 2.99 14.17 -3.73
C LEU A 132 4.36 13.86 -4.39
N ARG A 133 5.24 13.19 -3.62
CA ARG A 133 6.57 12.79 -4.12
C ARG A 133 6.46 11.94 -5.38
N SER A 134 7.39 12.13 -6.33
CA SER A 134 7.42 11.44 -7.62
C SER A 134 8.74 10.72 -7.91
N ASN A 135 9.63 10.66 -6.91
CA ASN A 135 10.97 10.08 -7.05
C ASN A 135 10.99 8.56 -6.78
N TRP A 136 9.96 7.85 -7.18
CA TRP A 136 9.85 6.39 -6.96
C TRP A 136 10.96 5.59 -7.63
N ILE A 137 11.56 6.08 -8.73
CA ILE A 137 12.68 5.43 -9.40
C ILE A 137 13.89 5.30 -8.46
N ASP A 138 14.11 6.30 -7.61
CA ASP A 138 15.23 6.34 -6.68
C ASP A 138 14.99 5.52 -5.39
N TRP A 139 13.82 4.90 -5.26
CA TRP A 139 13.45 4.13 -4.07
C TRP A 139 14.49 3.08 -3.68
N PRO A 140 14.88 2.15 -4.54
CA PRO A 140 16.01 1.31 -4.21
C PRO A 140 17.28 2.13 -4.37
N ARG A 141 17.80 2.71 -3.30
CA ARG A 141 19.07 3.48 -3.25
C ARG A 141 20.26 2.76 -3.90
N ALA A 142 20.12 1.47 -4.15
CA ALA A 142 21.03 0.62 -4.90
C ALA A 142 20.52 0.34 -6.32
N ALA A 143 19.51 1.03 -6.82
CA ALA A 143 19.21 0.97 -8.22
C ALA A 143 20.46 1.47 -8.95
N ASP A 144 21.10 0.58 -9.61
CA ASP A 144 22.23 0.92 -10.40
C ASP A 144 21.84 2.00 -11.41
N ALA A 145 22.80 2.87 -11.70
CA ALA A 145 22.60 4.02 -12.57
C ALA A 145 22.08 3.62 -13.96
N ALA A 146 22.41 2.40 -14.46
CA ALA A 146 21.98 1.92 -15.75
C ALA A 146 20.47 1.66 -15.79
N LEU A 147 19.91 1.01 -14.77
CA LEU A 147 18.46 0.76 -14.68
C LEU A 147 17.67 2.07 -14.48
N SER A 148 18.17 2.98 -13.64
CA SER A 148 17.55 4.29 -13.44
C SER A 148 17.53 5.12 -14.71
N SER A 149 18.66 5.17 -15.44
CA SER A 149 18.75 5.87 -16.72
C SER A 149 17.83 5.24 -17.78
N HIS A 150 17.76 3.91 -17.82
CA HIS A 150 16.86 3.21 -18.73
C HIS A 150 15.38 3.53 -18.42
N LEU A 151 14.98 3.50 -17.15
CA LEU A 151 13.62 3.89 -16.75
C LEU A 151 13.30 5.32 -17.11
N GLN A 152 14.22 6.27 -16.87
CA GLN A 152 14.03 7.68 -17.22
C GLN A 152 13.86 7.91 -18.73
N ALA A 153 14.42 7.02 -19.56
CA ALA A 153 14.26 7.06 -21.04
C ALA A 153 12.94 6.47 -21.54
N VAL A 154 12.21 5.71 -20.70
CA VAL A 154 10.91 5.14 -21.08
C VAL A 154 9.84 6.25 -21.06
N PRO A 155 9.01 6.39 -22.09
CA PRO A 155 7.87 7.31 -22.03
C PRO A 155 6.92 6.94 -20.88
N MET A 156 6.69 7.86 -19.96
CA MET A 156 5.92 7.62 -18.74
C MET A 156 4.85 8.67 -18.49
N VAL A 157 3.82 8.26 -17.77
CA VAL A 157 2.89 9.13 -17.09
C VAL A 157 3.48 9.46 -15.71
N HIS A 158 3.33 10.71 -15.24
CA HIS A 158 3.98 11.17 -14.01
C HIS A 158 3.01 11.62 -12.92
N ASP A 159 1.71 11.60 -13.20
CA ASP A 159 0.70 12.23 -12.37
C ASP A 159 -0.39 11.29 -11.84
N ARG A 160 -0.18 9.98 -11.92
CA ARG A 160 -1.13 9.00 -11.36
C ARG A 160 -0.79 8.65 -9.93
N LEU A 161 -1.84 8.37 -9.15
CA LEU A 161 -1.68 7.91 -7.78
C LEU A 161 -1.20 6.46 -7.77
N LEU A 162 -0.06 6.24 -7.13
CA LEU A 162 0.54 4.95 -6.90
C LEU A 162 0.47 4.65 -5.41
N HIS A 163 0.04 3.44 -5.04
CA HIS A 163 0.02 3.00 -3.65
C HIS A 163 1.39 2.50 -3.18
N MET A 164 2.13 1.83 -4.05
CA MET A 164 3.46 1.26 -3.90
C MET A 164 3.57 0.09 -2.90
N ASP A 165 2.50 -0.24 -2.21
CA ASP A 165 2.40 -1.39 -1.31
C ASP A 165 1.01 -2.04 -1.39
N PHE A 166 0.47 -2.17 -2.63
CA PHE A 166 -0.88 -2.65 -2.87
C PHE A 166 -0.94 -4.19 -2.88
N HIS A 167 -1.26 -4.79 -1.75
CA HIS A 167 -1.32 -6.24 -1.59
C HIS A 167 -2.44 -6.67 -0.62
N PRO A 168 -2.80 -7.99 -0.57
CA PRO A 168 -3.96 -8.47 0.17
C PRO A 168 -3.95 -8.25 1.69
N LEU A 169 -2.81 -7.91 2.30
CA LEU A 169 -2.74 -7.57 3.71
C LEU A 169 -3.15 -6.11 3.97
N ASN A 170 -2.97 -5.22 2.97
CA ASN A 170 -3.31 -3.80 3.05
C ASN A 170 -4.73 -3.49 2.53
N VAL A 171 -5.53 -4.51 2.23
CA VAL A 171 -6.93 -4.32 1.83
C VAL A 171 -7.82 -5.17 2.71
N LEU A 172 -8.84 -4.54 3.28
CA LEU A 172 -9.84 -5.23 4.09
C LEU A 172 -11.01 -5.74 3.22
N ALA A 173 -11.57 -6.87 3.63
CA ALA A 173 -12.76 -7.43 3.03
C ALA A 173 -13.81 -7.75 4.10
N GLN A 174 -15.07 -7.45 3.80
CA GLN A 174 -16.23 -7.79 4.62
C GLN A 174 -17.35 -8.28 3.71
N ASN A 175 -17.96 -9.40 4.05
CA ASN A 175 -19.10 -9.99 3.33
C ASN A 175 -18.86 -10.16 1.82
N GLY A 176 -17.60 -10.40 1.41
CA GLY A 176 -17.20 -10.57 0.00
C GLY A 176 -16.99 -9.28 -0.77
N HIS A 177 -17.02 -8.11 -0.11
CA HIS A 177 -16.70 -6.79 -0.67
C HIS A 177 -15.39 -6.27 -0.07
N LEU A 178 -14.66 -5.46 -0.84
CA LEU A 178 -13.50 -4.74 -0.34
C LEU A 178 -13.98 -3.52 0.44
N SER A 179 -13.62 -3.44 1.72
CA SER A 179 -14.15 -2.44 2.65
C SER A 179 -13.20 -1.27 2.90
N ALA A 180 -11.89 -1.47 2.79
CA ALA A 180 -10.91 -0.38 2.90
C ALA A 180 -9.56 -0.75 2.27
N VAL A 181 -8.87 0.25 1.72
CA VAL A 181 -7.44 0.22 1.37
C VAL A 181 -6.69 0.96 2.47
N LEU A 182 -5.72 0.30 3.06
CA LEU A 182 -4.93 0.77 4.20
C LEU A 182 -3.49 1.08 3.77
N ASP A 183 -2.77 1.78 4.64
CA ASP A 183 -1.32 2.05 4.55
C ASP A 183 -0.88 2.76 3.28
N TRP A 184 -1.23 4.03 3.19
CA TRP A 184 -0.85 4.92 2.09
C TRP A 184 0.51 5.62 2.30
N THR A 185 1.28 5.20 3.29
CA THR A 185 2.57 5.79 3.67
C THR A 185 3.56 5.81 2.51
N ASN A 186 3.49 4.78 1.65
CA ASN A 186 4.37 4.60 0.51
C ASN A 186 3.85 5.24 -0.80
N ALA A 187 2.73 5.96 -0.75
CA ALA A 187 2.14 6.53 -1.95
C ALA A 187 3.07 7.53 -2.67
N HIS A 188 3.04 7.47 -4.01
CA HIS A 188 3.79 8.34 -4.92
C HIS A 188 2.90 8.83 -6.07
N ALA A 189 3.34 9.90 -6.72
CA ALA A 189 2.88 10.25 -8.05
C ALA A 189 3.78 9.58 -9.10
N GLY A 190 3.21 9.02 -10.16
CA GLY A 190 4.05 8.40 -11.18
C GLY A 190 3.28 7.57 -12.21
N ASP A 191 3.99 6.61 -12.78
CA ASP A 191 3.46 5.71 -13.80
C ASP A 191 2.82 4.46 -13.17
N PRO A 192 1.57 4.12 -13.51
CA PRO A 192 0.86 2.93 -13.02
C PRO A 192 1.62 1.61 -13.17
N ARG A 193 2.51 1.50 -14.18
CA ARG A 193 3.34 0.32 -14.40
C ARG A 193 4.27 0.03 -13.22
N ALA A 194 4.73 1.08 -12.51
CA ALA A 194 5.57 0.92 -11.33
C ALA A 194 4.79 0.25 -10.18
N ASP A 195 3.59 0.73 -9.87
CA ASP A 195 2.74 0.17 -8.82
C ASP A 195 2.28 -1.26 -9.14
N PHE A 196 1.91 -1.51 -10.41
CA PHE A 196 1.62 -2.85 -10.90
C PHE A 196 2.80 -3.80 -10.72
N ALA A 197 4.01 -3.39 -11.11
CA ALA A 197 5.21 -4.20 -10.98
C ALA A 197 5.57 -4.47 -9.51
N ARG A 198 5.38 -3.49 -8.63
CA ARG A 198 5.54 -3.65 -7.17
C ARG A 198 4.60 -4.71 -6.63
N THR A 199 3.31 -4.62 -6.94
CA THR A 199 2.33 -5.64 -6.50
C THR A 199 2.73 -7.03 -6.99
N VAL A 200 3.17 -7.16 -8.25
CA VAL A 200 3.65 -8.45 -8.77
C VAL A 200 4.86 -8.97 -8.00
N SER A 201 5.84 -8.11 -7.73
CA SER A 201 7.04 -8.51 -6.97
C SER A 201 6.68 -8.97 -5.55
N ILE A 202 5.79 -8.27 -4.86
CA ILE A 202 5.31 -8.64 -3.52
C ILE A 202 4.57 -9.99 -3.56
N LEU A 203 3.62 -10.15 -4.48
CA LEU A 203 2.83 -11.38 -4.57
C LEU A 203 3.68 -12.62 -4.91
N ARG A 204 4.72 -12.48 -5.72
CA ARG A 204 5.56 -13.59 -6.17
C ARG A 204 6.74 -13.89 -5.26
N LEU A 205 7.38 -12.86 -4.73
CA LEU A 205 8.75 -12.93 -4.23
C LEU A 205 8.87 -12.62 -2.74
N ALA A 206 7.86 -11.99 -2.11
CA ALA A 206 7.95 -11.68 -0.69
C ALA A 206 7.95 -12.98 0.17
N PRO A 207 8.94 -13.17 1.06
CA PRO A 207 8.97 -14.30 1.98
C PRO A 207 7.79 -14.31 2.96
N PRO A 208 7.45 -15.48 3.57
CA PRO A 208 8.01 -16.80 3.31
C PRO A 208 7.46 -17.44 2.02
N LEU A 209 8.28 -18.26 1.35
CA LEU A 209 7.92 -18.97 0.11
C LEU A 209 8.07 -20.49 0.26
N ASP A 210 8.14 -20.99 1.49
CA ASP A 210 8.61 -22.34 1.79
C ASP A 210 7.59 -23.43 1.40
N GLU A 211 6.29 -23.15 1.50
CA GLU A 211 5.25 -24.14 1.22
C GLU A 211 4.79 -24.10 -0.24
N ALA A 212 4.81 -25.27 -0.91
CA ALA A 212 4.34 -25.41 -2.28
C ALA A 212 2.88 -24.95 -2.46
N ALA A 213 2.01 -25.31 -1.49
CA ALA A 213 0.60 -24.90 -1.50
C ALA A 213 0.43 -23.37 -1.45
N GLN A 214 1.26 -22.67 -0.67
CA GLN A 214 1.22 -21.21 -0.62
C GLN A 214 1.68 -20.59 -1.94
N ARG A 215 2.72 -21.13 -2.58
CA ARG A 215 3.18 -20.66 -3.89
C ARG A 215 2.11 -20.81 -4.95
N ILE A 216 1.40 -21.95 -4.97
CA ILE A 216 0.27 -22.19 -5.90
C ILE A 216 -0.87 -21.19 -5.63
N ALA A 217 -1.27 -21.01 -4.37
CA ALA A 217 -2.34 -20.10 -3.99
C ALA A 217 -1.99 -18.63 -4.38
N ARG A 218 -0.75 -18.21 -4.17
CA ARG A 218 -0.25 -16.88 -4.59
C ARG A 218 -0.27 -16.74 -6.11
N GLY A 219 0.15 -17.76 -6.86
CA GLY A 219 0.11 -17.76 -8.32
C GLY A 219 -1.31 -17.64 -8.87
N LEU A 220 -2.25 -18.40 -8.31
CA LEU A 220 -3.67 -18.31 -8.64
C LEU A 220 -4.24 -16.93 -8.28
N PHE A 221 -3.93 -16.41 -7.09
CA PHE A 221 -4.33 -15.08 -6.67
C PHE A 221 -3.84 -14.01 -7.65
N GLU A 222 -2.55 -14.04 -8.00
CA GLU A 222 -1.96 -13.11 -8.97
C GLU A 222 -2.65 -13.21 -10.34
N ALA A 223 -2.92 -14.42 -10.84
CA ALA A 223 -3.57 -14.60 -12.13
C ALA A 223 -4.95 -13.93 -12.18
N PHE A 224 -5.79 -14.14 -11.16
CA PHE A 224 -7.11 -13.49 -11.07
C PHE A 224 -7.01 -11.99 -10.79
N TRP A 225 -6.04 -11.56 -9.99
CA TRP A 225 -5.78 -10.13 -9.78
C TRP A 225 -5.40 -9.44 -11.10
N ARG A 226 -4.51 -10.04 -11.90
CA ARG A 226 -4.15 -9.55 -13.23
C ARG A 226 -5.36 -9.48 -14.17
N LEU A 227 -6.22 -10.49 -14.13
CA LEU A 227 -7.47 -10.48 -14.91
C LEU A 227 -8.35 -9.29 -14.53
N GLY A 228 -8.45 -8.98 -13.24
CA GLY A 228 -9.19 -7.82 -12.75
C GLY A 228 -8.56 -6.49 -13.08
N TYR A 229 -7.24 -6.38 -12.97
CA TYR A 229 -6.48 -5.17 -13.30
C TYR A 229 -6.49 -4.87 -14.82
N GLY A 230 -6.39 -5.89 -15.63
CA GLY A 230 -6.21 -5.79 -17.09
C GLY A 230 -4.75 -5.54 -17.49
N SER A 231 -4.55 -4.93 -18.66
CA SER A 231 -3.21 -4.65 -19.17
C SER A 231 -2.55 -3.51 -18.41
N PRO A 232 -1.32 -3.68 -17.90
CA PRO A 232 -0.53 -2.59 -17.30
C PRO A 232 0.10 -1.67 -18.35
N GLY A 233 0.09 -2.04 -19.62
CA GLY A 233 0.78 -1.33 -20.70
C GLY A 233 1.97 -2.11 -21.25
N ARG A 234 2.82 -1.42 -22.04
CA ARG A 234 4.02 -1.98 -22.69
C ARG A 234 5.27 -1.72 -21.83
N ASP A 235 6.40 -2.27 -22.25
CA ASP A 235 7.75 -2.00 -21.72
C ASP A 235 7.89 -2.32 -20.23
N MET A 236 7.24 -3.38 -19.78
CA MET A 236 7.21 -3.78 -18.37
C MET A 236 8.56 -4.28 -17.82
N ALA A 237 9.53 -4.63 -18.67
CA ALA A 237 10.76 -5.28 -18.23
C ALA A 237 11.56 -4.42 -17.22
N ALA A 238 11.69 -3.11 -17.51
CA ALA A 238 12.39 -2.18 -16.63
C ALA A 238 11.67 -2.00 -15.27
N PHE A 239 10.33 -1.92 -15.30
CA PHE A 239 9.53 -1.82 -14.08
C PHE A 239 9.62 -3.10 -13.23
N TYR A 240 9.68 -4.28 -13.85
CA TYR A 240 9.87 -5.52 -13.09
C TYR A 240 11.28 -5.65 -12.51
N ALA A 241 12.33 -5.23 -13.23
CA ALA A 241 13.67 -5.18 -12.69
C ALA A 241 13.75 -4.24 -11.48
N TRP A 242 13.19 -3.04 -11.63
CA TRP A 242 13.10 -2.06 -10.55
C TRP A 242 12.30 -2.59 -9.34
N ALA A 243 11.14 -3.19 -9.56
CA ALA A 243 10.29 -3.69 -8.48
C ALA A 243 10.94 -4.81 -7.69
N GLY A 244 11.74 -5.67 -8.34
CA GLY A 244 12.52 -6.70 -7.66
C GLY A 244 13.64 -6.10 -6.81
N ALA A 245 14.37 -5.11 -7.32
CA ALA A 245 15.39 -4.39 -6.57
C ALA A 245 14.79 -3.65 -5.35
N ALA A 246 13.65 -2.99 -5.54
CA ALA A 246 12.93 -2.31 -4.48
C ALA A 246 12.46 -3.29 -3.38
N LEU A 247 11.99 -4.48 -3.76
CA LEU A 247 11.60 -5.51 -2.78
C LEU A 247 12.79 -6.00 -1.96
N VAL A 248 13.93 -6.25 -2.58
CA VAL A 248 15.17 -6.63 -1.87
C VAL A 248 15.58 -5.55 -0.89
N HIS A 249 15.55 -4.28 -1.32
CA HIS A 249 15.88 -3.14 -0.46
C HIS A 249 14.96 -3.05 0.77
N ASP A 250 13.65 -3.13 0.57
CA ASP A 250 12.65 -2.96 1.63
C ASP A 250 12.68 -4.11 2.66
N LEU A 251 13.11 -5.28 2.25
CA LEU A 251 13.11 -6.47 3.09
C LEU A 251 14.49 -6.85 3.65
N ALA A 252 15.57 -6.16 3.25
CA ALA A 252 16.94 -6.50 3.61
C ALA A 252 17.20 -6.55 5.14
N ASP A 253 16.53 -5.68 5.90
CA ASP A 253 16.67 -5.63 7.36
C ASP A 253 15.79 -6.66 8.10
N ARG A 254 14.95 -7.40 7.39
CA ARG A 254 13.95 -8.32 7.99
C ARG A 254 14.20 -9.78 7.66
N PHE A 255 14.85 -10.07 6.54
CA PHE A 255 15.03 -11.41 5.99
C PHE A 255 16.51 -11.67 5.67
N ALA A 256 16.92 -12.92 5.84
CA ALA A 256 18.29 -13.31 5.48
C ALA A 256 18.52 -13.19 3.96
N PRO A 257 19.77 -12.95 3.52
CA PRO A 257 20.10 -12.84 2.10
C PRO A 257 19.60 -14.01 1.24
N ALA A 258 19.62 -15.24 1.79
CA ALA A 258 19.15 -16.44 1.10
C ALA A 258 17.62 -16.43 0.84
N GLU A 259 16.83 -15.84 1.73
CA GLU A 259 15.38 -15.72 1.56
C GLU A 259 15.02 -14.69 0.48
N LEU A 260 15.90 -13.71 0.22
CA LEU A 260 15.75 -12.68 -0.80
C LEU A 260 16.35 -13.07 -2.16
N GLU A 261 17.01 -14.23 -2.23
CA GLU A 261 17.63 -14.72 -3.46
C GLU A 261 16.65 -14.87 -4.64
N PRO A 262 15.39 -15.31 -4.45
CA PRO A 262 14.40 -15.31 -5.53
C PRO A 262 14.14 -13.92 -6.12
N ALA A 263 14.13 -12.87 -5.30
CA ALA A 263 13.93 -11.49 -5.75
C ALA A 263 15.17 -10.95 -6.49
N ARG A 264 16.39 -11.31 -6.06
CA ARG A 264 17.64 -10.97 -6.75
C ARG A 264 17.68 -11.60 -8.13
N ARG A 265 17.45 -12.93 -8.24
CA ARG A 265 17.40 -13.64 -9.52
C ARG A 265 16.32 -13.11 -10.47
N TRP A 266 15.18 -12.73 -9.93
CA TRP A 266 14.13 -12.05 -10.70
C TRP A 266 14.66 -10.74 -11.29
N THR A 267 15.26 -9.88 -10.48
CA THR A 267 15.85 -8.61 -10.90
C THR A 267 16.86 -8.83 -12.01
N ASP A 268 17.82 -9.73 -11.80
CA ASP A 268 18.89 -10.05 -12.75
C ASP A 268 18.33 -10.58 -14.08
N SER A 269 17.31 -11.44 -14.04
CA SER A 269 16.68 -11.98 -15.24
C SER A 269 16.03 -10.91 -16.11
N TRP A 270 15.43 -9.89 -15.50
CA TRP A 270 14.84 -8.77 -16.23
C TRP A 270 15.90 -7.80 -16.74
N ARG A 271 16.98 -7.57 -15.98
CA ARG A 271 18.14 -6.77 -16.43
C ARG A 271 18.81 -7.38 -17.64
N GLN A 272 19.02 -8.70 -17.64
CA GLN A 272 19.58 -9.41 -18.80
C GLN A 272 18.73 -9.22 -20.06
N ARG A 273 17.39 -9.26 -19.94
CA ARG A 273 16.48 -8.98 -21.06
C ARG A 273 16.58 -7.55 -21.59
N LEU A 274 16.93 -6.60 -20.73
CA LEU A 274 17.17 -5.20 -21.08
C LEU A 274 18.60 -4.96 -21.57
N GLN A 275 19.46 -5.99 -21.59
CA GLN A 275 20.88 -5.89 -21.89
C GLN A 275 21.64 -4.91 -20.98
N LEU A 276 21.14 -4.70 -19.77
CA LEU A 276 21.80 -3.91 -18.74
C LEU A 276 22.84 -4.79 -18.00
N ARG A 277 24.09 -4.37 -18.05
CA ARG A 277 25.21 -5.04 -17.34
C ARG A 277 25.32 -4.53 -15.90
#